data_a08e2912e3e8a5b5c1d37d3b7b9029a2
#
_entry.id   a08e2912e3e8a5b5c1d37d3b7b9029a2
#
_cell.length_a   1.000
_cell.length_b   1.000
_cell.length_c   1.000
_cell.angle_alpha   90.00
_cell.angle_beta   90.00
_cell.angle_gamma   90.00
#
_symmetry.space_group_name_H-M   'P 1'
#
loop_
_entity.id
_entity.type
_entity.pdbx_description
1 polymer ?
#
loop_
_entity_poly.entity_id
_entity_poly.type
_entity_poly.pdbx_seq_one_letter_code
_entity_poly.pdbx_strand_id
1 'polypeptide(L)'
;SVTGTIAIPLMTVDGKQYIDSIKFEKFLATLPAKGSGKAIAEGDTTINANALLKGKKIEILNAGGIDGLAKKVGDELVQKFGVVYTAENYTKEGSMNYVINHTLSPGEVNQLIEGLNLKYIKVLDDPTVKPEADFVIITGDDANIEFSIEVMTAASEGNSKVTTLLNGYALQTKQTETYKEQKIADKKQIEIYYNPFDVYTAQKIAKILGNVKLIEDTAIQNKILIVSKD
;
A
#
# COMPACT_ATOMS: atom_id res chain seq x y z
N SER A 1 20.30 -25.73 23.55
CA SER A 1 20.28 -24.96 22.29
C SER A 1 19.20 -25.54 21.38
N VAL A 2 18.12 -24.77 21.16
CA VAL A 2 17.10 -25.12 20.18
C VAL A 2 17.52 -24.46 18.90
N THR A 3 18.05 -25.24 17.97
CA THR A 3 18.27 -24.82 16.58
C THR A 3 16.99 -25.11 15.79
N GLY A 4 16.08 -24.19 15.74
CA GLY A 4 14.89 -24.26 14.88
C GLY A 4 15.11 -23.43 13.62
N THR A 5 14.85 -23.99 12.45
CA THR A 5 14.77 -23.21 11.22
C THR A 5 13.44 -22.47 11.22
N ILE A 6 13.49 -21.15 11.08
CA ILE A 6 12.31 -20.30 11.03
C ILE A 6 12.06 -19.94 9.56
N ALA A 7 10.91 -20.34 9.03
CA ALA A 7 10.50 -19.96 7.68
C ALA A 7 9.94 -18.53 7.70
N ILE A 8 10.61 -17.61 7.02
CA ILE A 8 10.12 -16.24 6.83
C ILE A 8 9.03 -16.29 5.76
N PRO A 9 7.83 -15.69 6.00
CA PRO A 9 6.79 -15.64 4.98
C PRO A 9 7.24 -14.76 3.81
N LEU A 10 7.35 -15.37 2.64
CA LEU A 10 7.74 -14.73 1.41
C LEU A 10 6.54 -14.67 0.45
N MET A 11 6.49 -13.61 -0.33
CA MET A 11 5.64 -13.49 -1.52
C MET A 11 6.53 -13.48 -2.76
N THR A 12 6.05 -14.04 -3.85
CA THR A 12 6.78 -14.03 -5.14
C THR A 12 6.05 -13.12 -6.11
N VAL A 13 6.75 -12.12 -6.63
CA VAL A 13 6.26 -11.22 -7.70
C VAL A 13 7.28 -11.30 -8.82
N ASP A 14 6.85 -11.63 -10.02
CA ASP A 14 7.69 -11.77 -11.23
C ASP A 14 8.97 -12.61 -11.02
N GLY A 15 8.82 -13.74 -10.31
CA GLY A 15 9.94 -14.63 -10.02
C GLY A 15 10.92 -14.15 -8.95
N LYS A 16 10.74 -12.95 -8.40
CA LYS A 16 11.51 -12.43 -7.27
C LYS A 16 10.76 -12.66 -5.96
N GLN A 17 11.50 -13.02 -4.92
CA GLN A 17 10.95 -13.25 -3.59
C GLN A 17 11.03 -11.98 -2.74
N TYR A 18 9.93 -11.62 -2.12
CA TYR A 18 9.80 -10.49 -1.20
C TYR A 18 9.30 -10.99 0.16
N ILE A 19 9.64 -10.30 1.23
CA ILE A 19 9.04 -10.58 2.54
C ILE A 19 7.60 -10.06 2.54
N ASP A 20 6.64 -10.96 2.81
CA ASP A 20 5.26 -10.58 3.06
C ASP A 20 5.19 -9.85 4.41
N SER A 21 5.21 -8.54 4.40
CA SER A 21 5.33 -7.71 5.61
C SER A 21 4.14 -7.92 6.57
N ILE A 22 2.94 -8.14 6.07
CA ILE A 22 1.75 -8.38 6.90
C ILE A 22 1.82 -9.73 7.59
N LYS A 23 2.25 -10.75 6.87
CA LYS A 23 2.47 -12.09 7.46
C LYS A 23 3.69 -12.11 8.37
N PHE A 24 4.72 -11.31 8.04
CA PHE A 24 5.93 -11.23 8.84
C PHE A 24 5.69 -10.56 10.19
N GLU A 25 4.91 -9.49 10.26
CA GLU A 25 4.52 -8.88 11.54
C GLU A 25 3.69 -9.84 12.41
N LYS A 26 2.71 -10.53 11.81
CA LYS A 26 1.95 -11.58 12.50
C LYS A 26 2.86 -12.72 12.99
N PHE A 27 3.83 -13.08 12.18
CA PHE A 27 4.84 -14.10 12.53
C PHE A 27 5.71 -13.64 13.70
N LEU A 28 6.20 -12.39 13.70
CA LEU A 28 6.98 -11.84 14.82
C LEU A 28 6.18 -11.86 16.13
N ALA A 29 4.88 -11.60 16.08
CA ALA A 29 3.98 -11.66 17.24
C ALA A 29 3.78 -13.09 17.78
N THR A 30 4.07 -14.14 16.98
CA THR A 30 3.98 -15.55 17.40
C THR A 30 5.28 -16.11 17.96
N LEU A 31 6.40 -15.38 17.83
CA LEU A 31 7.67 -15.84 18.38
C LEU A 31 7.59 -15.81 19.91
N PRO A 32 8.01 -16.88 20.60
CA PRO A 32 8.03 -16.88 22.05
C PRO A 32 8.98 -15.78 22.54
N ALA A 33 8.47 -14.93 23.44
CA ALA A 33 9.29 -13.93 24.12
C ALA A 33 10.49 -14.68 24.75
N LYS A 34 11.70 -14.34 24.30
CA LYS A 34 12.92 -15.02 24.75
C LYS A 34 13.01 -14.91 26.26
N GLY A 35 13.02 -16.07 26.92
CA GLY A 35 13.06 -16.15 28.37
C GLY A 35 14.20 -15.36 28.99
N SER A 36 13.86 -14.70 30.09
CA SER A 36 14.69 -14.18 31.17
C SER A 36 16.13 -13.80 30.83
N GLY A 37 16.32 -12.71 30.14
CA GLY A 37 17.51 -11.89 30.22
C GLY A 37 17.07 -10.53 30.77
N LYS A 38 17.50 -10.24 32.03
CA LYS A 38 17.49 -8.97 32.74
C LYS A 38 16.70 -7.85 32.06
N ALA A 39 15.60 -7.44 32.68
CA ALA A 39 14.81 -6.29 32.24
C ALA A 39 15.77 -5.14 31.85
N ILE A 40 15.86 -4.86 30.57
CA ILE A 40 16.35 -3.58 30.09
C ILE A 40 15.26 -2.64 30.56
N ALA A 41 15.61 -1.69 31.43
CA ALA A 41 14.73 -0.64 31.90
C ALA A 41 13.92 -0.13 30.69
N GLU A 42 12.62 0.10 30.92
CA GLU A 42 11.75 0.82 30.00
C GLU A 42 12.35 2.23 29.78
N GLY A 43 13.41 2.30 29.00
CA GLY A 43 13.89 3.48 28.33
C GLY A 43 13.22 3.49 26.98
N ASP A 44 12.24 4.33 26.85
CA ASP A 44 11.63 4.92 25.67
C ASP A 44 12.27 4.44 24.33
N THR A 45 11.98 3.19 23.96
CA THR A 45 12.18 2.70 22.59
C THR A 45 10.91 2.96 21.77
N THR A 46 10.40 4.17 21.81
CA THR A 46 9.80 4.76 20.63
C THR A 46 10.96 4.83 19.61
N ILE A 47 11.15 3.76 18.85
CA ILE A 47 11.83 3.86 17.55
C ILE A 47 11.06 4.98 16.88
N ASN A 48 11.73 6.15 16.80
CA ASN A 48 11.13 7.33 16.22
C ASN A 48 10.86 6.92 14.76
N ALA A 49 9.62 6.56 14.44
CA ALA A 49 9.24 6.06 13.12
C ALA A 49 9.78 7.01 12.04
N ASN A 50 9.89 8.31 12.38
CA ASN A 50 10.49 9.32 11.54
C ASN A 50 12.01 9.13 11.27
N ALA A 51 12.69 8.27 12.02
CA ALA A 51 14.13 8.08 11.84
C ALA A 51 14.49 7.13 10.69
N LEU A 52 13.61 6.22 10.30
CA LEU A 52 13.88 5.21 9.27
C LEU A 52 14.11 5.84 7.87
N LEU A 53 13.32 6.84 7.53
CA LEU A 53 13.35 7.50 6.21
C LEU A 53 14.24 8.75 6.19
N LYS A 54 14.83 9.15 7.33
CA LYS A 54 15.65 10.37 7.41
C LYS A 54 16.83 10.30 6.46
N GLY A 55 16.92 11.31 5.58
CA GLY A 55 18.01 11.44 4.61
C GLY A 55 17.88 10.57 3.37
N LYS A 56 16.82 9.75 3.25
CA LYS A 56 16.53 9.00 2.02
C LYS A 56 16.22 9.95 0.88
N LYS A 57 16.69 9.61 -0.32
CA LYS A 57 16.54 10.42 -1.53
C LYS A 57 15.27 10.01 -2.26
N ILE A 58 14.32 10.93 -2.34
CA ILE A 58 13.03 10.70 -3.00
C ILE A 58 12.95 11.61 -4.24
N GLU A 59 12.71 11.01 -5.40
CA GLU A 59 12.38 11.77 -6.63
C GLU A 59 10.85 11.82 -6.78
N ILE A 60 10.32 13.01 -7.06
CA ILE A 60 8.89 13.20 -7.25
C ILE A 60 8.65 13.81 -8.63
N LEU A 61 7.98 13.07 -9.47
CA LEU A 61 7.76 13.40 -10.87
C LEU A 61 6.28 13.73 -11.09
N ASN A 62 5.97 14.92 -11.62
CA ASN A 62 4.60 15.33 -11.89
C ASN A 62 4.18 14.87 -13.29
N ALA A 63 3.30 13.89 -13.39
CA ALA A 63 2.70 13.39 -14.63
C ALA A 63 1.27 13.91 -14.85
N GLY A 64 0.59 14.36 -13.80
CA GLY A 64 -0.80 14.82 -13.87
C GLY A 64 -0.98 16.27 -14.32
N GLY A 65 0.11 16.99 -14.61
CA GLY A 65 0.04 18.39 -15.03
C GLY A 65 -0.49 19.38 -13.97
N ILE A 66 -0.63 18.93 -12.72
CA ILE A 66 -1.13 19.78 -11.62
C ILE A 66 0.03 20.59 -11.06
N ASP A 67 -0.04 21.90 -11.23
CA ASP A 67 1.00 22.82 -10.78
C ASP A 67 1.28 22.68 -9.28
N GLY A 68 2.55 22.49 -8.94
CA GLY A 68 3.01 22.41 -7.57
C GLY A 68 2.70 21.11 -6.83
N LEU A 69 2.01 20.14 -7.42
CA LEU A 69 1.64 18.89 -6.74
C LEU A 69 2.87 18.10 -6.26
N ALA A 70 3.86 17.88 -7.13
CA ALA A 70 5.08 17.16 -6.76
C ALA A 70 5.83 17.86 -5.61
N LYS A 71 5.92 19.19 -5.66
CA LYS A 71 6.51 19.98 -4.58
C LYS A 71 5.73 19.81 -3.27
N LYS A 72 4.40 19.90 -3.31
CA LYS A 72 3.54 19.72 -2.13
C LYS A 72 3.75 18.35 -1.48
N VAL A 73 3.77 17.28 -2.29
CA VAL A 73 4.03 15.92 -1.80
C VAL A 73 5.42 15.84 -1.15
N GLY A 74 6.44 16.44 -1.76
CA GLY A 74 7.79 16.47 -1.21
C GLY A 74 7.89 17.21 0.12
N ASP A 75 7.30 18.39 0.22
CA ASP A 75 7.27 19.18 1.45
C ASP A 75 6.59 18.42 2.61
N GLU A 76 5.48 17.70 2.32
CA GLU A 76 4.79 16.85 3.29
C GLU A 76 5.68 15.68 3.77
N LEU A 77 6.44 15.06 2.86
CA LEU A 77 7.35 13.96 3.21
C LEU A 77 8.55 14.44 4.02
N VAL A 78 9.11 15.62 3.69
CA VAL A 78 10.17 16.24 4.51
C VAL A 78 9.67 16.52 5.92
N GLN A 79 8.49 17.09 6.04
CA GLN A 79 7.89 17.41 7.34
C GLN A 79 7.62 16.15 8.17
N LYS A 80 7.13 15.08 7.54
CA LYS A 80 6.78 13.84 8.22
C LYS A 80 8.01 12.98 8.58
N PHE A 81 8.97 12.89 7.67
CA PHE A 81 10.02 11.85 7.72
C PHE A 81 11.45 12.37 7.61
N GLY A 82 11.64 13.65 7.31
CA GLY A 82 12.97 14.21 7.15
C GLY A 82 13.74 13.66 5.93
N VAL A 83 13.03 13.25 4.88
CA VAL A 83 13.62 12.82 3.61
C VAL A 83 14.28 13.97 2.88
N VAL A 84 15.14 13.68 1.91
CA VAL A 84 15.63 14.64 0.92
C VAL A 84 14.88 14.38 -0.39
N TYR A 85 14.34 15.42 -1.03
CA TYR A 85 13.63 15.23 -2.27
C TYR A 85 14.03 16.21 -3.38
N THR A 86 13.77 15.80 -4.61
CA THR A 86 13.70 16.68 -5.78
C THR A 86 12.31 16.52 -6.41
N ALA A 87 11.84 17.58 -7.07
CA ALA A 87 10.55 17.60 -7.73
C ALA A 87 10.70 18.14 -9.15
N GLU A 88 10.26 17.36 -10.15
CA GLU A 88 10.37 17.68 -11.57
C GLU A 88 9.07 17.30 -12.31
N ASN A 89 8.94 17.80 -13.55
CA ASN A 89 7.88 17.31 -14.43
C ASN A 89 8.27 15.95 -15.03
N TYR A 90 7.30 15.03 -15.09
CA TYR A 90 7.52 13.77 -15.78
C TYR A 90 7.31 13.94 -17.28
N THR A 91 8.07 13.22 -18.09
CA THR A 91 8.01 13.32 -19.55
C THR A 91 6.77 12.69 -20.18
N LYS A 92 6.09 11.82 -19.42
CA LYS A 92 4.84 11.16 -19.83
C LYS A 92 3.70 11.69 -18.98
N GLU A 93 2.64 12.15 -19.63
CA GLU A 93 1.40 12.50 -18.93
C GLU A 93 0.67 11.24 -18.47
N GLY A 94 -0.02 11.35 -17.32
CA GLY A 94 -0.78 10.24 -16.77
C GLY A 94 -1.67 10.64 -15.60
N SER A 95 -2.75 9.91 -15.41
CA SER A 95 -3.71 10.14 -14.32
C SER A 95 -3.42 9.28 -13.09
N MET A 96 -2.70 8.17 -13.25
CA MET A 96 -2.38 7.25 -12.15
C MET A 96 -1.12 7.68 -11.39
N ASN A 97 -1.13 7.51 -10.07
CA ASN A 97 0.09 7.65 -9.30
C ASN A 97 0.88 6.34 -9.32
N TYR A 98 2.18 6.45 -9.58
CA TYR A 98 3.08 5.30 -9.56
C TYR A 98 4.18 5.48 -8.52
N VAL A 99 4.70 4.35 -8.07
CA VAL A 99 5.91 4.32 -7.23
C VAL A 99 6.90 3.29 -7.75
N ILE A 100 8.18 3.63 -7.64
CA ILE A 100 9.29 2.75 -7.97
C ILE A 100 10.19 2.68 -6.76
N ASN A 101 10.46 1.49 -6.28
CA ASN A 101 11.39 1.28 -5.16
C ASN A 101 12.73 0.78 -5.70
N HIS A 102 13.81 1.51 -5.43
CA HIS A 102 15.15 1.10 -5.81
C HIS A 102 15.89 0.45 -4.63
N THR A 103 15.86 1.08 -3.45
CA THR A 103 16.74 0.66 -2.34
C THR A 103 16.07 0.59 -0.97
N LEU A 104 14.82 1.08 -0.84
CA LEU A 104 14.14 1.05 0.45
C LEU A 104 13.77 -0.38 0.86
N SER A 105 13.93 -0.68 2.13
CA SER A 105 13.41 -1.91 2.73
C SER A 105 11.88 -1.92 2.77
N PRO A 106 11.22 -3.08 2.88
CA PRO A 106 9.76 -3.16 2.97
C PRO A 106 9.15 -2.29 4.08
N GLY A 107 9.81 -2.19 5.24
CA GLY A 107 9.35 -1.34 6.34
C GLY A 107 9.41 0.15 6.00
N GLU A 108 10.48 0.61 5.35
CA GLU A 108 10.64 1.99 4.88
C GLU A 108 9.60 2.33 3.81
N VAL A 109 9.36 1.41 2.86
CA VAL A 109 8.32 1.59 1.83
C VAL A 109 6.93 1.70 2.46
N ASN A 110 6.58 0.80 3.36
CA ASN A 110 5.27 0.83 4.03
C ASN A 110 5.07 2.16 4.78
N GLN A 111 6.08 2.61 5.51
CA GLN A 111 6.04 3.90 6.22
C GLN A 111 5.85 5.08 5.25
N LEU A 112 6.58 5.08 4.12
CA LEU A 112 6.46 6.11 3.10
C LEU A 112 5.06 6.12 2.48
N ILE A 113 4.57 4.96 2.06
CA ILE A 113 3.23 4.81 1.45
C ILE A 113 2.11 5.24 2.42
N GLU A 114 2.22 4.88 3.70
CA GLU A 114 1.27 5.35 4.72
C GLU A 114 1.27 6.87 4.90
N GLY A 115 2.43 7.49 4.74
CA GLY A 115 2.58 8.94 4.82
C GLY A 115 2.09 9.69 3.60
N LEU A 116 1.99 9.03 2.43
CA LEU A 116 1.53 9.64 1.19
C LEU A 116 0.02 9.87 1.21
N ASN A 117 -0.38 11.12 0.95
CA ASN A 117 -1.79 11.48 0.79
C ASN A 117 -2.25 11.30 -0.68
N LEU A 118 -1.92 10.16 -1.28
CA LEU A 118 -2.35 9.75 -2.62
C LEU A 118 -3.37 8.64 -2.48
N LYS A 119 -4.48 8.71 -3.23
CA LYS A 119 -5.61 7.77 -3.11
C LYS A 119 -5.29 6.42 -3.75
N TYR A 120 -4.78 6.46 -4.96
CA TYR A 120 -4.50 5.28 -5.79
C TYR A 120 -3.02 5.26 -6.09
N ILE A 121 -2.35 4.16 -5.76
CA ILE A 121 -0.90 4.01 -5.92
C ILE A 121 -0.64 2.67 -6.57
N LYS A 122 0.04 2.70 -7.71
CA LYS A 122 0.43 1.52 -8.48
C LYS A 122 1.95 1.36 -8.47
N VAL A 123 2.42 0.15 -8.35
CA VAL A 123 3.85 -0.15 -8.53
C VAL A 123 4.20 -0.06 -10.02
N LEU A 124 5.29 0.62 -10.35
CA LEU A 124 5.88 0.62 -11.68
C LEU A 124 7.23 -0.10 -11.61
N ASP A 125 7.36 -1.19 -12.35
CA ASP A 125 8.62 -1.95 -12.45
C ASP A 125 9.46 -1.39 -13.61
N ASP A 126 10.02 -0.20 -13.41
CA ASP A 126 10.94 0.44 -14.35
C ASP A 126 12.16 1.00 -13.60
N PRO A 127 13.21 0.17 -13.43
CA PRO A 127 14.40 0.57 -12.69
C PRO A 127 15.23 1.66 -13.38
N THR A 128 14.90 2.04 -14.60
CA THR A 128 15.64 3.07 -15.37
C THR A 128 15.20 4.50 -15.02
N VAL A 129 14.05 4.65 -14.38
CA VAL A 129 13.53 5.96 -13.97
C VAL A 129 14.23 6.42 -12.71
N LYS A 130 15.07 7.46 -12.80
CA LYS A 130 15.81 8.06 -11.67
C LYS A 130 16.55 7.02 -10.80
N PRO A 131 17.46 6.21 -11.38
CA PRO A 131 18.11 5.10 -10.68
C PRO A 131 18.99 5.52 -9.50
N GLU A 132 19.32 6.82 -9.40
CA GLU A 132 20.09 7.41 -8.30
C GLU A 132 19.27 7.71 -7.05
N ALA A 133 17.94 7.67 -7.14
CA ALA A 133 17.03 7.84 -6.02
C ALA A 133 16.87 6.54 -5.22
N ASP A 134 16.54 6.64 -3.95
CA ASP A 134 16.12 5.48 -3.15
C ASP A 134 14.70 5.04 -3.51
N PHE A 135 13.86 6.02 -3.86
CA PHE A 135 12.45 5.80 -4.20
C PHE A 135 11.95 6.90 -5.14
N VAL A 136 11.09 6.54 -6.07
CA VAL A 136 10.47 7.49 -7.01
C VAL A 136 8.96 7.50 -6.82
N ILE A 137 8.37 8.67 -6.82
CA ILE A 137 6.93 8.90 -6.80
C ILE A 137 6.56 9.63 -8.09
N ILE A 138 5.66 9.07 -8.87
CA ILE A 138 5.11 9.74 -10.04
C ILE A 138 3.67 10.11 -9.69
N THR A 139 3.36 11.42 -9.63
CA THR A 139 2.03 11.89 -9.29
C THR A 139 1.19 12.08 -10.53
N GLY A 140 0.00 11.45 -10.56
CA GLY A 140 -0.99 11.59 -11.62
C GLY A 140 -2.10 12.58 -11.26
N ASP A 141 -3.10 12.66 -12.13
CA ASP A 141 -4.34 13.41 -11.91
C ASP A 141 -5.45 12.46 -11.44
N ASP A 142 -5.62 12.35 -10.13
CA ASP A 142 -6.63 11.47 -9.50
C ASP A 142 -8.08 11.76 -9.93
N ALA A 143 -8.36 12.92 -10.53
CA ALA A 143 -9.71 13.27 -11.00
C ALA A 143 -10.11 12.55 -12.28
N ASN A 144 -9.12 12.18 -13.11
CA ASN A 144 -9.31 11.55 -14.42
C ASN A 144 -8.78 10.11 -14.48
N ILE A 145 -8.76 9.42 -13.36
CA ILE A 145 -8.17 8.09 -13.26
C ILE A 145 -9.06 6.99 -13.83
N GLU A 146 -8.50 6.16 -14.71
CA GLU A 146 -9.13 4.91 -15.19
C GLU A 146 -8.89 3.76 -14.20
N PHE A 147 -9.31 3.93 -12.97
CA PHE A 147 -9.20 2.93 -11.92
C PHE A 147 -10.47 2.89 -11.11
N SER A 148 -10.94 1.71 -10.73
CA SER A 148 -12.17 1.57 -9.98
C SER A 148 -12.02 0.72 -8.72
N ILE A 149 -12.80 1.06 -7.70
CA ILE A 149 -13.03 0.19 -6.55
C ILE A 149 -14.43 -0.40 -6.72
N GLU A 150 -14.49 -1.69 -7.00
CA GLU A 150 -15.73 -2.42 -7.17
C GLU A 150 -16.08 -3.14 -5.87
N VAL A 151 -17.32 -3.01 -5.42
CA VAL A 151 -17.81 -3.67 -4.21
C VAL A 151 -18.90 -4.65 -4.60
N MET A 152 -18.64 -5.94 -4.32
CA MET A 152 -19.64 -7.00 -4.46
C MET A 152 -20.18 -7.35 -3.08
N THR A 153 -21.46 -7.11 -2.87
CA THR A 153 -22.13 -7.29 -1.58
C THR A 153 -23.54 -7.82 -1.77
N ALA A 154 -24.08 -8.49 -0.73
CA ALA A 154 -25.48 -8.86 -0.67
C ALA A 154 -26.42 -7.69 -0.27
N ALA A 155 -25.86 -6.59 0.23
CA ALA A 155 -26.63 -5.39 0.55
C ALA A 155 -27.16 -4.73 -0.73
N SER A 156 -28.37 -4.14 -0.66
CA SER A 156 -28.89 -3.33 -1.75
C SER A 156 -28.02 -2.12 -2.00
N GLU A 157 -28.08 -1.59 -3.22
CA GLU A 157 -27.33 -0.41 -3.62
C GLU A 157 -27.53 0.76 -2.63
N GLY A 158 -26.42 1.38 -2.23
CA GLY A 158 -26.43 2.47 -1.24
C GLY A 158 -26.47 2.05 0.23
N ASN A 159 -26.70 0.77 0.54
CA ASN A 159 -26.77 0.26 1.93
C ASN A 159 -25.52 -0.49 2.41
N SER A 160 -24.52 -0.65 1.55
CA SER A 160 -23.26 -1.30 1.94
C SER A 160 -22.45 -0.42 2.90
N LYS A 161 -22.11 -0.96 4.05
CA LYS A 161 -21.22 -0.30 5.03
C LYS A 161 -19.82 -0.08 4.46
N VAL A 162 -19.34 -1.03 3.66
CA VAL A 162 -18.04 -0.92 2.96
C VAL A 162 -18.05 0.29 2.05
N THR A 163 -19.07 0.43 1.20
CA THR A 163 -19.22 1.58 0.29
C THR A 163 -19.29 2.89 1.07
N THR A 164 -20.12 2.96 2.10
CA THR A 164 -20.27 4.17 2.94
C THR A 164 -18.94 4.55 3.58
N LEU A 165 -18.21 3.60 4.13
CA LEU A 165 -16.94 3.84 4.79
C LEU A 165 -15.89 4.35 3.79
N LEU A 166 -15.72 3.70 2.64
CA LEU A 166 -14.72 4.09 1.64
C LEU A 166 -15.03 5.46 1.03
N ASN A 167 -16.30 5.76 0.76
CA ASN A 167 -16.70 7.07 0.28
C ASN A 167 -16.39 8.19 1.30
N GLY A 168 -16.45 7.90 2.61
CA GLY A 168 -16.01 8.80 3.67
C GLY A 168 -14.52 9.18 3.59
N TYR A 169 -13.70 8.32 2.99
CA TYR A 169 -12.29 8.59 2.67
C TYR A 169 -12.06 9.12 1.25
N ALA A 170 -13.13 9.59 0.60
CA ALA A 170 -13.12 10.06 -0.79
C ALA A 170 -12.60 9.02 -1.81
N LEU A 171 -12.75 7.74 -1.50
CA LEU A 171 -12.52 6.62 -2.40
C LEU A 171 -13.85 6.28 -3.07
N GLN A 172 -13.98 6.63 -4.35
CA GLN A 172 -15.20 6.37 -5.09
C GLN A 172 -15.35 4.88 -5.38
N THR A 173 -16.50 4.32 -5.00
CA THR A 173 -16.82 2.92 -5.20
C THR A 173 -17.98 2.77 -6.18
N LYS A 174 -18.01 1.65 -6.90
CA LYS A 174 -19.19 1.20 -7.65
C LYS A 174 -19.58 -0.20 -7.22
N GLN A 175 -20.87 -0.48 -7.17
CA GLN A 175 -21.38 -1.81 -6.88
C GLN A 175 -21.27 -2.68 -8.12
N THR A 176 -20.92 -3.95 -7.94
CA THR A 176 -20.89 -4.97 -8.99
C THR A 176 -21.63 -6.21 -8.54
N GLU A 177 -22.31 -6.88 -9.47
CA GLU A 177 -23.15 -8.04 -9.15
C GLU A 177 -22.40 -9.36 -9.27
N THR A 178 -21.36 -9.41 -10.08
CA THR A 178 -20.74 -10.69 -10.45
C THR A 178 -19.23 -10.62 -10.56
N TYR A 179 -18.56 -11.52 -9.85
CA TYR A 179 -17.16 -11.86 -10.10
C TYR A 179 -16.93 -13.34 -9.83
N LYS A 180 -16.60 -14.14 -10.86
CA LYS A 180 -16.19 -15.55 -10.78
C LYS A 180 -17.08 -16.42 -9.87
N GLU A 181 -18.41 -16.33 -10.00
CA GLU A 181 -19.37 -17.14 -9.21
C GLU A 181 -19.12 -17.13 -7.69
N GLN A 182 -18.65 -16.01 -7.14
CA GLN A 182 -18.34 -15.89 -5.74
C GLN A 182 -19.61 -16.03 -4.89
N LYS A 183 -19.63 -17.01 -3.99
CA LYS A 183 -20.70 -17.15 -3.00
C LYS A 183 -20.49 -16.17 -1.85
N ILE A 184 -21.09 -14.98 -1.94
CA ILE A 184 -21.00 -13.94 -0.91
C ILE A 184 -21.46 -14.45 0.46
N ALA A 185 -22.51 -15.29 0.48
CA ALA A 185 -23.08 -15.82 1.72
C ALA A 185 -22.10 -16.62 2.59
N ASP A 186 -21.10 -17.24 1.98
CA ASP A 186 -20.11 -18.08 2.66
C ASP A 186 -18.91 -17.29 3.22
N LYS A 187 -18.83 -15.98 2.95
CA LYS A 187 -17.69 -15.17 3.38
C LYS A 187 -17.71 -14.91 4.88
N LYS A 188 -16.62 -15.23 5.56
CA LYS A 188 -16.44 -15.00 6.99
C LYS A 188 -15.87 -13.62 7.30
N GLN A 189 -15.18 -13.03 6.35
CA GLN A 189 -14.53 -11.71 6.44
C GLN A 189 -14.57 -11.03 5.07
N ILE A 190 -14.29 -9.73 5.04
CA ILE A 190 -14.13 -8.97 3.80
C ILE A 190 -12.89 -9.50 3.06
N GLU A 191 -13.03 -9.73 1.77
CA GLU A 191 -11.91 -10.12 0.90
C GLU A 191 -11.65 -9.00 -0.12
N ILE A 192 -10.37 -8.66 -0.31
CA ILE A 192 -9.93 -7.65 -1.28
C ILE A 192 -9.07 -8.37 -2.31
N TYR A 193 -9.55 -8.41 -3.55
CA TYR A 193 -8.83 -8.95 -4.69
C TYR A 193 -8.16 -7.83 -5.45
N TYR A 194 -6.89 -7.98 -5.79
CA TYR A 194 -6.09 -6.93 -6.42
C TYR A 194 -5.00 -7.50 -7.33
N ASN A 195 -4.62 -6.73 -8.34
CA ASN A 195 -3.44 -7.02 -9.13
C ASN A 195 -2.18 -6.72 -8.28
N PRO A 196 -1.11 -7.52 -8.34
CA PRO A 196 0.13 -7.29 -7.59
C PRO A 196 0.68 -5.86 -7.70
N PHE A 197 0.53 -5.21 -8.85
CA PHE A 197 0.96 -3.82 -9.02
C PHE A 197 0.09 -2.81 -8.25
N ASP A 198 -1.10 -3.19 -7.78
CA ASP A 198 -2.03 -2.36 -7.03
C ASP A 198 -1.97 -2.61 -5.51
N VAL A 199 -0.93 -3.32 -5.05
CA VAL A 199 -0.77 -3.75 -3.65
C VAL A 199 -0.89 -2.60 -2.65
N TYR A 200 -0.33 -1.42 -2.92
CA TYR A 200 -0.37 -0.30 -1.99
C TYR A 200 -1.76 0.33 -1.89
N THR A 201 -2.49 0.40 -3.00
CA THR A 201 -3.91 0.79 -2.96
C THR A 201 -4.73 -0.22 -2.16
N ALA A 202 -4.53 -1.52 -2.38
CA ALA A 202 -5.21 -2.57 -1.63
C ALA A 202 -4.90 -2.52 -0.13
N GLN A 203 -3.64 -2.27 0.26
CA GLN A 203 -3.24 -2.11 1.66
C GLN A 203 -3.88 -0.88 2.33
N LYS A 204 -3.94 0.27 1.64
CA LYS A 204 -4.64 1.45 2.14
C LYS A 204 -6.12 1.18 2.40
N ILE A 205 -6.79 0.50 1.46
CA ILE A 205 -8.19 0.08 1.62
C ILE A 205 -8.32 -0.90 2.79
N ALA A 206 -7.42 -1.88 2.90
CA ALA A 206 -7.41 -2.85 3.99
C ALA A 206 -7.30 -2.17 5.36
N LYS A 207 -6.46 -1.14 5.47
CA LYS A 207 -6.31 -0.37 6.72
C LYS A 207 -7.59 0.38 7.10
N ILE A 208 -8.34 0.90 6.12
CA ILE A 208 -9.62 1.56 6.35
C ILE A 208 -10.68 0.56 6.81
N LEU A 209 -10.75 -0.60 6.16
CA LEU A 209 -11.79 -1.61 6.40
C LEU A 209 -11.52 -2.52 7.62
N GLY A 210 -10.27 -2.58 8.10
CA GLY A 210 -9.87 -3.36 9.27
C GLY A 210 -9.68 -4.85 8.97
N ASN A 211 -10.50 -5.73 9.57
CA ASN A 211 -10.33 -7.18 9.43
C ASN A 211 -10.67 -7.69 8.04
N VAL A 212 -9.69 -7.68 7.14
CA VAL A 212 -9.83 -8.09 5.74
C VAL A 212 -8.80 -9.15 5.37
N LYS A 213 -9.08 -9.88 4.28
CA LYS A 213 -8.13 -10.78 3.62
C LYS A 213 -7.71 -10.18 2.28
N LEU A 214 -6.42 -9.94 2.08
CA LEU A 214 -5.85 -9.54 0.82
C LEU A 214 -5.57 -10.76 -0.05
N ILE A 215 -5.99 -10.72 -1.32
CA ILE A 215 -5.87 -11.82 -2.29
C ILE A 215 -5.34 -11.26 -3.60
N GLU A 216 -4.15 -11.69 -3.97
CA GLU A 216 -3.58 -11.35 -5.27
C GLU A 216 -4.31 -12.11 -6.38
N ASP A 217 -4.68 -11.39 -7.44
CA ASP A 217 -5.31 -11.96 -8.64
C ASP A 217 -4.84 -11.19 -9.88
N THR A 218 -3.96 -11.79 -10.65
CA THR A 218 -3.39 -11.20 -11.87
C THR A 218 -4.42 -10.97 -12.98
N ALA A 219 -5.60 -11.60 -12.89
CA ALA A 219 -6.68 -11.38 -13.84
C ALA A 219 -7.42 -10.05 -13.59
N ILE A 220 -7.24 -9.45 -12.42
CA ILE A 220 -7.79 -8.12 -12.11
C ILE A 220 -6.91 -7.05 -12.77
N GLN A 221 -7.53 -6.17 -13.53
CA GLN A 221 -6.84 -5.09 -14.23
C GLN A 221 -7.53 -3.76 -13.93
N ASN A 222 -6.76 -2.73 -13.61
CA ASN A 222 -7.20 -1.35 -13.36
C ASN A 222 -8.36 -1.24 -12.35
N LYS A 223 -8.39 -2.14 -11.37
CA LYS A 223 -9.39 -2.10 -10.29
C LYS A 223 -8.96 -2.86 -9.05
N ILE A 224 -9.64 -2.57 -7.95
CA ILE A 224 -9.72 -3.40 -6.75
C ILE A 224 -11.13 -3.98 -6.67
N LEU A 225 -11.26 -5.26 -6.39
CA LEU A 225 -12.55 -5.88 -6.10
C LEU A 225 -12.65 -6.22 -4.62
N ILE A 226 -13.68 -5.72 -3.98
CA ILE A 226 -13.99 -5.99 -2.58
C ILE A 226 -15.22 -6.88 -2.52
N VAL A 227 -15.11 -8.02 -1.84
CA VAL A 227 -16.23 -8.94 -1.63
C VAL A 227 -16.58 -8.92 -0.15
N SER A 228 -17.80 -8.49 0.15
CA SER A 228 -18.31 -8.35 1.51
C SER A 228 -19.66 -9.03 1.66
N LYS A 229 -19.98 -9.47 2.88
CA LYS A 229 -21.28 -10.06 3.20
C LYS A 229 -22.34 -9.01 3.51
N ASP A 230 -21.93 -7.82 3.87
CA ASP A 230 -22.82 -6.70 4.25
C ASP A 230 -23.10 -5.74 3.10
#